data_6abdd0d7faf4977ecba54e57aaf527d0
#
_entry.id   6abdd0d7faf4977ecba54e57aaf527d0
#
_cell.length_a   1.000
_cell.length_b   1.000
_cell.length_c   1.000
_cell.angle_alpha   90.00
_cell.angle_beta   90.00
_cell.angle_gamma   90.00
#
_symmetry.space_group_name_H-M   'P 1'
#
loop_
_entity.id
_entity.type
_entity.pdbx_description
1 polymer ?
#
loop_
_entity_poly.entity_id
_entity_poly.type
_entity_poly.pdbx_seq_one_letter_code
_entity_poly.pdbx_strand_id
1 'polypeptide(L)'
;MPDSPPVPASPPTPDQGTPPAPPAARYAALDALPATATGAEVWAALGRAGLLTRAYRDGAVTAGTDPDGLADLLTAVDARFSIPATLSASVQLATALPVLAAGRTPLARQALDEVLSGRATVTLAASDATTGTDLAALRTEVRIADDGLTLTGTKRWIANTTTAAWHLVLARHRPGRHFTHFTWVLVPADAPGVTVRAADSALFAPSGTGHLTLDDVRLDRDHLVGRTGFGLPLFARHIATERLAGAQWGVALCRRVLADTHRHLTRRPHGDGTLWDLDPVRQRFAACLVRVRELHALAADCADAVALRHDATAAAALKAAAGSTVNHVLAACGQLWGAEGFTIGGIQEVRAQAALFDIGGGAGEVVLGAVADTAEAALDGLVRPGTLP
;
A
#
# COMPACT_ATOMS: atom_id res chain seq x y z
N MET A 1 24.93 -46.47 -55.01
CA MET A 1 24.91 -45.57 -53.89
C MET A 1 23.65 -44.79 -54.00
N PRO A 2 22.60 -44.98 -53.12
CA PRO A 2 21.39 -44.19 -53.21
C PRO A 2 21.58 -42.87 -52.39
N ASP A 3 21.08 -41.76 -52.96
CA ASP A 3 21.12 -40.45 -52.49
C ASP A 3 20.38 -40.29 -51.10
N SER A 4 21.04 -39.61 -50.16
CA SER A 4 20.44 -39.25 -48.85
C SER A 4 19.40 -38.14 -49.05
N PRO A 5 18.26 -38.20 -48.35
CA PRO A 5 17.26 -37.16 -48.46
C PRO A 5 17.72 -35.85 -47.76
N PRO A 6 17.23 -34.65 -48.20
CA PRO A 6 17.63 -33.38 -47.63
C PRO A 6 17.12 -33.21 -46.21
N VAL A 7 17.97 -32.65 -45.34
CA VAL A 7 17.65 -32.26 -43.95
C VAL A 7 16.57 -31.17 -43.96
N PRO A 8 15.49 -31.29 -43.16
CA PRO A 8 14.48 -30.25 -43.09
C PRO A 8 15.04 -28.99 -42.43
N ALA A 9 14.70 -27.82 -42.97
CA ALA A 9 15.08 -26.52 -42.45
C ALA A 9 14.56 -26.32 -41.02
N SER A 10 15.43 -25.80 -40.14
CA SER A 10 15.08 -25.46 -38.75
C SER A 10 13.93 -24.44 -38.71
N PRO A 11 12.99 -24.56 -37.77
CA PRO A 11 11.92 -23.58 -37.60
C PRO A 11 12.49 -22.19 -37.23
N PRO A 12 11.83 -21.11 -37.65
CA PRO A 12 12.27 -19.74 -37.31
C PRO A 12 12.30 -19.56 -35.80
N THR A 13 13.39 -18.97 -35.31
CA THR A 13 13.56 -18.56 -33.90
C THR A 13 12.41 -17.62 -33.53
N PRO A 14 11.72 -17.82 -32.40
CA PRO A 14 10.71 -16.89 -31.94
C PRO A 14 11.34 -15.51 -31.74
N ASP A 15 10.61 -14.47 -32.18
CA ASP A 15 10.94 -13.07 -32.03
C ASP A 15 11.26 -12.78 -30.54
N GLN A 16 12.53 -12.55 -30.25
CA GLN A 16 12.95 -12.13 -28.92
C GLN A 16 12.55 -10.67 -28.78
N GLY A 17 11.32 -10.45 -28.30
CA GLY A 17 10.83 -9.13 -27.95
C GLY A 17 11.89 -8.34 -27.18
N THR A 18 12.04 -7.07 -27.51
CA THR A 18 13.00 -6.16 -26.87
C THR A 18 12.98 -6.33 -25.35
N PRO A 19 14.12 -6.62 -24.70
CA PRO A 19 14.17 -6.83 -23.26
C PRO A 19 13.58 -5.60 -22.56
N PRO A 20 12.80 -5.77 -21.49
CA PRO A 20 12.21 -4.64 -20.77
C PRO A 20 13.31 -3.69 -20.30
N ALA A 21 13.07 -2.40 -20.44
CA ALA A 21 14.00 -1.36 -19.99
C ALA A 21 14.39 -1.58 -18.51
N PRO A 22 15.66 -1.32 -18.14
CA PRO A 22 16.10 -1.49 -16.76
C PRO A 22 15.19 -0.64 -15.82
N PRO A 23 14.91 -1.11 -14.58
CA PRO A 23 13.96 -0.47 -13.66
C PRO A 23 14.16 1.04 -13.47
N ALA A 24 15.40 1.51 -13.45
CA ALA A 24 15.73 2.92 -13.32
C ALA A 24 15.21 3.78 -14.49
N ALA A 25 15.33 3.31 -15.73
CA ALA A 25 14.86 4.05 -16.92
C ALA A 25 13.32 4.08 -17.01
N ARG A 26 12.66 3.08 -16.45
CA ARG A 26 11.21 2.92 -16.48
C ARG A 26 10.46 4.02 -15.70
N TYR A 27 11.05 4.49 -14.59
CA TYR A 27 10.47 5.48 -13.70
C TYR A 27 11.14 6.86 -13.80
N ALA A 28 11.76 7.18 -14.94
CA ALA A 28 12.45 8.47 -15.17
C ALA A 28 11.54 9.69 -14.95
N ALA A 29 10.21 9.54 -15.11
CA ALA A 29 9.25 10.61 -14.81
C ALA A 29 9.31 11.08 -13.33
N LEU A 30 9.79 10.24 -12.42
CA LEU A 30 9.97 10.59 -11.01
C LEU A 30 11.26 11.37 -10.75
N ASP A 31 12.26 11.27 -11.62
CA ASP A 31 13.57 11.92 -11.45
C ASP A 31 13.49 13.44 -11.62
N ALA A 32 12.41 13.94 -12.23
CA ALA A 32 12.14 15.38 -12.38
C ALA A 32 11.58 16.04 -11.10
N LEU A 33 11.16 15.23 -10.10
CA LEU A 33 10.58 15.74 -8.88
C LEU A 33 11.65 15.91 -7.79
N PRO A 34 11.52 16.93 -6.91
CA PRO A 34 12.38 17.05 -5.74
C PRO A 34 12.12 15.91 -4.75
N ALA A 35 13.12 15.50 -3.98
CA ALA A 35 12.96 14.46 -2.96
C ALA A 35 11.91 14.79 -1.88
N THR A 36 11.55 16.08 -1.73
CA THR A 36 10.51 16.59 -0.83
C THR A 36 9.12 16.57 -1.44
N ALA A 37 8.95 16.03 -2.65
CA ALA A 37 7.65 15.99 -3.33
C ALA A 37 6.60 15.28 -2.47
N THR A 38 5.40 15.84 -2.50
CA THR A 38 4.22 15.29 -1.83
C THR A 38 3.70 14.06 -2.55
N GLY A 39 2.89 13.25 -1.86
CA GLY A 39 2.24 12.10 -2.47
C GLY A 39 1.36 12.47 -3.67
N ALA A 40 0.71 13.63 -3.65
CA ALA A 40 -0.09 14.10 -4.77
C ALA A 40 0.75 14.46 -6.00
N GLU A 41 1.92 15.10 -5.82
CA GLU A 41 2.86 15.40 -6.90
C GLU A 41 3.44 14.14 -7.52
N VAL A 42 3.82 13.17 -6.68
CA VAL A 42 4.29 11.84 -7.12
C VAL A 42 3.20 11.12 -7.91
N TRP A 43 1.95 11.12 -7.39
CA TRP A 43 0.81 10.52 -8.07
C TRP A 43 0.56 11.14 -9.45
N ALA A 44 0.57 12.45 -9.51
CA ALA A 44 0.37 13.19 -10.76
C ALA A 44 1.47 12.88 -11.80
N ALA A 45 2.72 12.74 -11.38
CA ALA A 45 3.82 12.37 -12.29
C ALA A 45 3.68 10.94 -12.83
N LEU A 46 3.34 9.97 -11.94
CA LEU A 46 3.09 8.58 -12.33
C LEU A 46 1.90 8.45 -13.29
N GLY A 47 0.80 9.16 -13.01
CA GLY A 47 -0.41 9.14 -13.85
C GLY A 47 -0.17 9.72 -15.22
N ARG A 48 0.47 10.90 -15.31
CA ARG A 48 0.85 11.51 -16.61
C ARG A 48 1.76 10.62 -17.45
N ALA A 49 2.60 9.83 -16.81
CA ALA A 49 3.49 8.90 -17.49
C ALA A 49 2.83 7.53 -17.80
N GLY A 50 1.55 7.34 -17.45
CA GLY A 50 0.82 6.07 -17.65
C GLY A 50 1.34 4.90 -16.82
N LEU A 51 2.04 5.18 -15.71
CA LEU A 51 2.72 4.16 -14.91
C LEU A 51 1.82 3.51 -13.84
N LEU A 52 0.72 4.17 -13.45
CA LEU A 52 -0.17 3.68 -12.39
C LEU A 52 -0.84 2.35 -12.74
N THR A 53 -1.15 2.14 -14.01
CA THR A 53 -1.80 0.92 -14.50
C THR A 53 -0.91 -0.32 -14.40
N ARG A 54 0.42 -0.14 -14.24
CA ARG A 54 1.38 -1.24 -14.08
C ARG A 54 1.18 -2.06 -12.81
N ALA A 55 0.52 -1.50 -11.80
CA ALA A 55 0.15 -2.23 -10.59
C ALA A 55 -0.97 -3.26 -10.81
N TYR A 56 -1.50 -3.34 -12.04
CA TYR A 56 -2.65 -4.18 -12.37
C TYR A 56 -2.39 -5.06 -13.57
N ARG A 57 -2.96 -6.25 -13.57
CA ARG A 57 -2.90 -7.20 -14.68
C ARG A 57 -3.55 -6.57 -15.92
N ASP A 58 -2.96 -6.84 -17.06
CA ASP A 58 -3.41 -6.31 -18.36
C ASP A 58 -3.55 -4.77 -18.38
N GLY A 59 -2.91 -4.08 -17.43
CA GLY A 59 -3.01 -2.63 -17.27
C GLY A 59 -4.39 -2.14 -16.82
N ALA A 60 -5.25 -2.99 -16.31
CA ALA A 60 -6.64 -2.66 -15.94
C ALA A 60 -6.91 -2.96 -14.46
N VAL A 61 -7.41 -1.99 -13.70
CA VAL A 61 -7.75 -2.15 -12.26
C VAL A 61 -8.71 -3.31 -12.04
N THR A 62 -9.68 -3.50 -12.94
CA THR A 62 -10.68 -4.55 -12.88
C THR A 62 -10.13 -5.96 -13.15
N ALA A 63 -8.94 -6.07 -13.75
CA ALA A 63 -8.27 -7.36 -13.97
C ALA A 63 -7.56 -7.87 -12.71
N GLY A 64 -7.50 -7.03 -11.66
CA GLY A 64 -6.86 -7.35 -10.38
C GLY A 64 -5.40 -6.91 -10.30
N THR A 65 -4.85 -7.00 -9.12
CA THR A 65 -3.47 -6.55 -8.85
C THR A 65 -2.44 -7.47 -9.51
N ASP A 66 -1.43 -6.86 -10.11
CA ASP A 66 -0.17 -7.49 -10.45
C ASP A 66 0.82 -7.28 -9.29
N PRO A 67 1.17 -8.34 -8.53
CA PRO A 67 2.05 -8.21 -7.37
C PRO A 67 3.43 -7.65 -7.71
N ASP A 68 4.00 -8.06 -8.83
CA ASP A 68 5.34 -7.62 -9.25
C ASP A 68 5.32 -6.17 -9.73
N GLY A 69 4.32 -5.79 -10.52
CA GLY A 69 4.13 -4.41 -10.96
C GLY A 69 3.88 -3.46 -9.80
N LEU A 70 3.10 -3.88 -8.79
CA LEU A 70 2.86 -3.12 -7.57
C LEU A 70 4.15 -2.96 -6.74
N ALA A 71 4.91 -4.04 -6.53
CA ALA A 71 6.17 -4.02 -5.81
C ALA A 71 7.22 -3.13 -6.49
N ASP A 72 7.35 -3.24 -7.81
CA ASP A 72 8.27 -2.41 -8.61
C ASP A 72 7.95 -0.92 -8.47
N LEU A 73 6.66 -0.57 -8.57
CA LEU A 73 6.21 0.81 -8.48
C LEU A 73 6.46 1.39 -7.07
N LEU A 74 6.07 0.68 -6.03
CA LEU A 74 6.30 1.12 -4.64
C LEU A 74 7.80 1.21 -4.32
N THR A 75 8.62 0.28 -4.83
CA THR A 75 10.08 0.33 -4.70
C THR A 75 10.66 1.57 -5.37
N ALA A 76 10.17 1.92 -6.57
CA ALA A 76 10.64 3.09 -7.30
C ALA A 76 10.27 4.41 -6.59
N VAL A 77 9.09 4.47 -5.96
CA VAL A 77 8.65 5.63 -5.17
C VAL A 77 9.45 5.72 -3.87
N ASP A 78 9.57 4.64 -3.09
CA ASP A 78 10.31 4.63 -1.82
C ASP A 78 11.81 4.98 -2.00
N ALA A 79 12.39 4.59 -3.14
CA ALA A 79 13.80 4.90 -3.43
C ALA A 79 14.07 6.41 -3.59
N ARG A 80 13.06 7.22 -3.87
CA ARG A 80 13.19 8.65 -4.23
C ARG A 80 12.53 9.60 -3.24
N PHE A 81 11.46 9.14 -2.56
CA PHE A 81 10.61 10.01 -1.76
C PHE A 81 10.45 9.50 -0.33
N SER A 82 9.83 10.32 0.50
CA SER A 82 9.56 9.99 1.90
C SER A 82 8.55 8.85 2.06
N ILE A 83 8.57 8.21 3.23
CA ILE A 83 7.57 7.19 3.62
C ILE A 83 6.14 7.72 3.47
N PRO A 84 5.78 8.94 3.93
CA PRO A 84 4.44 9.48 3.74
C PRO A 84 4.04 9.66 2.26
N ALA A 85 4.96 10.07 1.39
CA ALA A 85 4.66 10.17 -0.04
C ALA A 85 4.40 8.79 -0.67
N THR A 86 5.16 7.76 -0.26
CA THR A 86 4.94 6.38 -0.67
C THR A 86 3.63 5.81 -0.11
N LEU A 87 3.26 6.14 1.13
CA LEU A 87 1.96 5.78 1.72
C LEU A 87 0.79 6.28 0.88
N SER A 88 0.87 7.54 0.43
CA SER A 88 -0.14 8.14 -0.46
C SER A 88 -0.39 7.29 -1.71
N ALA A 89 0.68 6.83 -2.37
CA ALA A 89 0.58 5.99 -3.55
C ALA A 89 0.10 4.57 -3.20
N SER A 90 0.64 3.97 -2.13
CA SER A 90 0.32 2.60 -1.72
C SER A 90 -1.17 2.40 -1.44
N VAL A 91 -1.80 3.27 -0.64
CA VAL A 91 -3.24 3.18 -0.30
C VAL A 91 -4.11 3.35 -1.55
N GLN A 92 -3.75 4.25 -2.45
CA GLN A 92 -4.52 4.45 -3.69
C GLN A 92 -4.42 3.22 -4.60
N LEU A 93 -3.21 2.69 -4.84
CA LEU A 93 -2.99 1.54 -5.71
C LEU A 93 -3.61 0.25 -5.17
N ALA A 94 -3.36 -0.03 -3.89
CA ALA A 94 -3.72 -1.32 -3.31
C ALA A 94 -5.20 -1.45 -2.94
N THR A 95 -5.87 -0.34 -2.58
CA THR A 95 -7.22 -0.41 -2.01
C THR A 95 -8.19 0.59 -2.64
N ALA A 96 -7.85 1.89 -2.71
CA ALA A 96 -8.82 2.89 -3.12
C ALA A 96 -9.25 2.72 -4.60
N LEU A 97 -8.31 2.54 -5.52
CA LEU A 97 -8.64 2.29 -6.95
C LEU A 97 -9.42 0.99 -7.16
N PRO A 98 -9.05 -0.17 -6.56
CA PRO A 98 -9.86 -1.37 -6.66
C PRO A 98 -11.28 -1.23 -6.10
N VAL A 99 -11.47 -0.48 -5.00
CA VAL A 99 -12.81 -0.17 -4.46
C VAL A 99 -13.57 0.73 -5.43
N LEU A 100 -12.94 1.80 -5.94
CA LEU A 100 -13.55 2.72 -6.91
C LEU A 100 -13.98 2.00 -8.20
N ALA A 101 -13.15 1.08 -8.69
CA ALA A 101 -13.43 0.29 -9.90
C ALA A 101 -14.63 -0.67 -9.77
N ALA A 102 -15.09 -0.94 -8.53
CA ALA A 102 -16.35 -1.66 -8.30
C ALA A 102 -17.58 -0.81 -8.61
N GLY A 103 -17.44 0.52 -8.74
CA GLY A 103 -18.48 1.45 -9.17
C GLY A 103 -18.81 1.27 -10.67
N ARG A 104 -20.12 1.25 -10.98
CA ARG A 104 -20.59 1.05 -12.36
C ARG A 104 -21.25 2.28 -12.96
N THR A 105 -21.38 3.35 -12.19
CA THR A 105 -21.98 4.61 -12.65
C THR A 105 -21.03 5.38 -13.59
N PRO A 106 -21.53 6.27 -14.45
CA PRO A 106 -20.69 7.17 -15.25
C PRO A 106 -19.76 7.99 -14.37
N LEU A 107 -20.25 8.48 -13.22
CA LEU A 107 -19.48 9.24 -12.24
C LEU A 107 -18.27 8.44 -11.69
N ALA A 108 -18.50 7.19 -11.27
CA ALA A 108 -17.41 6.35 -10.75
C ALA A 108 -16.34 6.07 -11.82
N ARG A 109 -16.75 5.88 -13.08
CA ARG A 109 -15.80 5.71 -14.21
C ARG A 109 -15.01 6.98 -14.48
N GLN A 110 -15.66 8.14 -14.50
CA GLN A 110 -15.00 9.42 -14.65
C GLN A 110 -13.96 9.64 -13.54
N ALA A 111 -14.33 9.44 -12.27
CA ALA A 111 -13.42 9.56 -11.14
C ALA A 111 -12.23 8.60 -11.26
N LEU A 112 -12.47 7.35 -11.69
CA LEU A 112 -11.40 6.37 -11.92
C LEU A 112 -10.41 6.85 -12.99
N ASP A 113 -10.90 7.38 -14.11
CA ASP A 113 -10.08 7.91 -15.21
C ASP A 113 -9.29 9.14 -14.77
N GLU A 114 -9.89 10.05 -13.99
CA GLU A 114 -9.20 11.21 -13.43
C GLU A 114 -8.06 10.79 -12.49
N VAL A 115 -8.29 9.81 -11.65
CA VAL A 115 -7.30 9.33 -10.69
C VAL A 115 -6.18 8.56 -11.40
N LEU A 116 -6.49 7.67 -12.34
CA LEU A 116 -5.50 6.91 -13.10
C LEU A 116 -4.64 7.78 -14.03
N SER A 117 -5.20 8.87 -14.54
CA SER A 117 -4.42 9.85 -15.35
C SER A 117 -3.56 10.80 -14.49
N GLY A 118 -3.64 10.72 -13.16
CA GLY A 118 -2.92 11.61 -12.24
C GLY A 118 -3.48 13.03 -12.17
N ARG A 119 -4.66 13.30 -12.75
CA ARG A 119 -5.36 14.59 -12.63
C ARG A 119 -6.01 14.78 -11.27
N ALA A 120 -6.32 13.69 -10.57
CA ALA A 120 -6.91 13.67 -9.24
C ALA A 120 -6.24 12.63 -8.35
N THR A 121 -6.44 12.75 -7.04
CA THR A 121 -6.20 11.72 -6.05
C THR A 121 -7.51 11.34 -5.37
N VAL A 122 -7.56 10.14 -4.79
CA VAL A 122 -8.72 9.62 -4.07
C VAL A 122 -8.31 9.18 -2.67
N THR A 123 -9.16 9.45 -1.67
CA THR A 123 -8.97 8.90 -0.33
C THR A 123 -9.71 7.60 -0.14
N LEU A 124 -9.22 6.76 0.77
CA LEU A 124 -9.94 5.62 1.33
C LEU A 124 -10.39 5.96 2.76
N ALA A 125 -11.56 6.56 2.90
CA ALA A 125 -12.10 7.04 4.17
C ALA A 125 -12.91 5.94 4.88
N ALA A 126 -12.20 4.93 5.41
CA ALA A 126 -12.81 3.81 6.14
C ALA A 126 -12.94 4.09 7.64
N SER A 127 -11.85 4.48 8.31
CA SER A 127 -11.79 4.64 9.77
C SER A 127 -12.52 5.87 10.28
N ASP A 128 -13.28 5.72 11.37
CA ASP A 128 -13.97 6.81 12.06
C ASP A 128 -13.14 7.38 13.23
N ALA A 129 -13.64 8.46 13.83
CA ALA A 129 -13.05 9.07 15.01
C ALA A 129 -13.01 8.14 16.25
N THR A 130 -13.91 7.17 16.31
CA THR A 130 -14.08 6.28 17.48
C THR A 130 -13.69 4.82 17.20
N THR A 131 -13.34 4.49 15.97
CA THR A 131 -13.04 3.10 15.57
C THR A 131 -11.80 3.07 14.67
N GLY A 132 -10.78 2.37 15.11
CA GLY A 132 -9.60 2.05 14.30
C GLY A 132 -9.83 0.76 13.48
N THR A 133 -9.48 -0.38 14.06
CA THR A 133 -9.53 -1.68 13.38
C THR A 133 -10.95 -2.28 13.30
N ASP A 134 -11.82 -1.98 14.28
CA ASP A 134 -13.21 -2.49 14.30
C ASP A 134 -14.15 -1.63 13.45
N LEU A 135 -14.11 -1.81 12.13
CA LEU A 135 -14.97 -1.06 11.19
C LEU A 135 -16.47 -1.35 11.35
N ALA A 136 -16.86 -2.48 11.96
CA ALA A 136 -18.28 -2.76 12.21
C ALA A 136 -18.88 -1.83 13.27
N ALA A 137 -18.06 -1.12 14.04
CA ALA A 137 -18.48 -0.13 15.02
C ALA A 137 -18.48 1.31 14.51
N LEU A 138 -18.17 1.56 13.24
CA LEU A 138 -18.15 2.91 12.66
C LEU A 138 -19.51 3.60 12.78
N ARG A 139 -19.47 4.94 12.96
CA ARG A 139 -20.66 5.78 13.21
C ARG A 139 -21.05 6.64 12.02
N THR A 140 -20.18 6.81 11.02
CA THR A 140 -20.53 7.54 9.80
C THR A 140 -21.71 6.85 9.13
N GLU A 141 -22.78 7.61 8.86
CA GLU A 141 -24.04 7.10 8.35
C GLU A 141 -24.34 7.67 6.96
N VAL A 142 -24.99 6.85 6.14
CA VAL A 142 -25.62 7.27 4.91
C VAL A 142 -27.10 6.86 4.91
N ARG A 143 -27.98 7.82 4.78
CA ARG A 143 -29.39 7.58 4.49
C ARG A 143 -29.57 7.50 2.98
N ILE A 144 -30.13 6.40 2.53
CA ILE A 144 -30.44 6.15 1.11
C ILE A 144 -31.94 6.29 0.93
N ALA A 145 -32.36 7.30 0.17
CA ALA A 145 -33.76 7.57 -0.18
C ALA A 145 -33.96 7.50 -1.70
N ASP A 146 -35.19 7.58 -2.15
CA ASP A 146 -35.51 7.53 -3.59
C ASP A 146 -34.94 8.75 -4.33
N ASP A 147 -34.89 9.90 -3.68
CA ASP A 147 -34.41 11.18 -4.18
C ASP A 147 -32.91 11.44 -4.00
N GLY A 148 -32.16 10.52 -3.37
CA GLY A 148 -30.72 10.70 -3.20
C GLY A 148 -30.12 10.06 -1.94
N LEU A 149 -28.98 10.59 -1.56
CA LEU A 149 -28.18 10.17 -0.41
C LEU A 149 -27.97 11.35 0.53
N THR A 150 -27.92 11.08 1.84
CA THR A 150 -27.46 12.06 2.84
C THR A 150 -26.43 11.39 3.73
N LEU A 151 -25.22 11.97 3.80
CA LEU A 151 -24.10 11.46 4.61
C LEU A 151 -23.82 12.36 5.78
N THR A 152 -23.64 11.75 6.97
CA THR A 152 -23.23 12.47 8.19
C THR A 152 -22.21 11.64 8.97
N GLY A 153 -21.12 12.27 9.41
CA GLY A 153 -20.10 11.61 10.22
C GLY A 153 -18.71 12.24 10.12
N THR A 154 -17.72 11.57 10.71
CA THR A 154 -16.34 12.04 10.72
C THR A 154 -15.38 10.90 10.46
N LYS A 155 -14.38 11.14 9.62
CA LYS A 155 -13.28 10.21 9.32
C LYS A 155 -11.97 10.82 9.82
N ARG A 156 -11.09 9.98 10.37
CA ARG A 156 -9.83 10.46 10.95
C ARG A 156 -8.63 9.68 10.44
N TRP A 157 -7.51 10.40 10.36
CA TRP A 157 -6.20 9.85 9.95
C TRP A 157 -6.24 9.22 8.56
N ILE A 158 -6.88 9.91 7.62
CA ILE A 158 -7.06 9.42 6.26
C ILE A 158 -5.97 10.02 5.36
N ALA A 159 -5.16 9.17 4.75
CA ALA A 159 -4.17 9.58 3.76
C ALA A 159 -4.85 10.23 2.55
N ASN A 160 -4.16 11.16 1.89
CA ASN A 160 -4.64 11.93 0.73
C ASN A 160 -5.78 12.92 1.01
N THR A 161 -6.34 13.01 2.22
CA THR A 161 -7.56 13.79 2.48
C THR A 161 -7.43 15.27 2.09
N THR A 162 -6.26 15.89 2.32
CA THR A 162 -6.07 17.32 2.07
C THR A 162 -5.82 17.66 0.60
N THR A 163 -5.61 16.66 -0.26
CA THR A 163 -5.26 16.83 -1.68
C THR A 163 -6.21 16.11 -2.63
N ALA A 164 -7.09 15.27 -2.09
CA ALA A 164 -8.00 14.46 -2.90
C ALA A 164 -9.12 15.30 -3.51
N ALA A 165 -9.45 15.02 -4.77
CA ALA A 165 -10.68 15.49 -5.39
C ALA A 165 -11.89 14.61 -5.02
N TRP A 166 -11.63 13.36 -4.65
CA TRP A 166 -12.65 12.36 -4.36
C TRP A 166 -12.38 11.65 -3.03
N HIS A 167 -13.42 11.47 -2.24
CA HIS A 167 -13.39 10.70 -1.00
C HIS A 167 -14.25 9.44 -1.15
N LEU A 168 -13.64 8.25 -1.11
CA LEU A 168 -14.36 6.99 -0.93
C LEU A 168 -14.68 6.81 0.55
N VAL A 169 -15.94 7.00 0.91
CA VAL A 169 -16.41 6.98 2.29
C VAL A 169 -17.14 5.68 2.58
N LEU A 170 -16.63 4.89 3.53
CA LEU A 170 -17.37 3.77 4.09
C LEU A 170 -18.37 4.29 5.11
N ALA A 171 -19.65 4.05 4.88
CA ALA A 171 -20.74 4.51 5.72
C ALA A 171 -21.74 3.40 6.04
N ARG A 172 -22.39 3.49 7.20
CA ARG A 172 -23.43 2.58 7.63
C ARG A 172 -24.77 3.08 7.08
N HIS A 173 -25.51 2.21 6.37
CA HIS A 173 -26.84 2.52 5.82
C HIS A 173 -28.00 1.87 6.59
N ARG A 174 -27.69 1.02 7.57
CA ARG A 174 -28.68 0.40 8.48
C ARG A 174 -28.11 0.32 9.90
N PRO A 175 -28.95 0.44 10.93
CA PRO A 175 -28.52 0.26 12.33
C PRO A 175 -27.93 -1.12 12.59
N GLY A 176 -26.97 -1.18 13.53
CA GLY A 176 -26.33 -2.42 13.96
C GLY A 176 -25.00 -2.69 13.31
N ARG A 177 -24.39 -3.84 13.65
CA ARG A 177 -23.00 -4.20 13.31
C ARG A 177 -22.89 -5.31 12.26
N HIS A 178 -24.01 -5.72 11.64
CA HIS A 178 -23.98 -6.77 10.65
C HIS A 178 -23.19 -6.32 9.41
N PHE A 179 -22.34 -7.20 8.88
CA PHE A 179 -21.41 -6.87 7.79
C PHE A 179 -22.09 -6.33 6.53
N THR A 180 -23.38 -6.64 6.29
CA THR A 180 -24.17 -6.12 5.17
C THR A 180 -24.79 -4.74 5.43
N HIS A 181 -24.50 -4.09 6.56
CA HIS A 181 -25.05 -2.77 6.89
C HIS A 181 -24.19 -1.60 6.38
N PHE A 182 -23.16 -1.86 5.61
CA PHE A 182 -22.18 -0.86 5.18
C PHE A 182 -22.10 -0.77 3.66
N THR A 183 -21.88 0.43 3.17
CA THR A 183 -21.75 0.73 1.74
C THR A 183 -20.66 1.78 1.51
N TRP A 184 -20.14 1.85 0.29
CA TRP A 184 -19.21 2.89 -0.12
C TRP A 184 -19.95 4.00 -0.85
N VAL A 185 -19.54 5.24 -0.59
CA VAL A 185 -20.04 6.43 -1.26
C VAL A 185 -18.87 7.24 -1.77
N LEU A 186 -18.91 7.65 -3.03
CA LEU A 186 -17.93 8.54 -3.66
C LEU A 186 -18.36 9.99 -3.43
N VAL A 187 -17.62 10.74 -2.65
CA VAL A 187 -17.95 12.11 -2.24
C VAL A 187 -16.98 13.08 -2.90
N PRO A 188 -17.42 14.08 -3.68
CA PRO A 188 -16.59 15.16 -4.16
C PRO A 188 -16.02 15.96 -2.99
N ALA A 189 -14.76 16.39 -3.07
CA ALA A 189 -14.13 17.14 -2.00
C ALA A 189 -14.75 18.54 -1.78
N ASP A 190 -15.35 19.10 -2.82
CA ASP A 190 -16.02 20.41 -2.83
C ASP A 190 -17.53 20.33 -2.60
N ALA A 191 -18.07 19.14 -2.31
CA ALA A 191 -19.51 19.01 -2.04
C ALA A 191 -19.92 19.81 -0.81
N PRO A 192 -21.09 20.51 -0.85
CA PRO A 192 -21.60 21.22 0.32
C PRO A 192 -21.74 20.29 1.55
N GLY A 193 -21.24 20.76 2.71
CA GLY A 193 -21.20 19.98 3.95
C GLY A 193 -19.93 19.15 4.14
N VAL A 194 -19.03 19.10 3.16
CA VAL A 194 -17.70 18.49 3.30
C VAL A 194 -16.72 19.48 3.90
N THR A 195 -16.05 19.07 4.97
CA THR A 195 -14.94 19.84 5.57
C THR A 195 -13.73 18.97 5.74
N VAL A 196 -12.60 19.42 5.21
CA VAL A 196 -11.30 18.76 5.35
C VAL A 196 -10.40 19.56 6.27
N ARG A 197 -9.71 18.88 7.19
CA ARG A 197 -8.70 19.48 8.06
C ARG A 197 -7.44 18.60 8.04
N ALA A 198 -6.27 19.20 7.83
CA ALA A 198 -5.00 18.49 7.94
C ALA A 198 -4.84 17.85 9.34
N ALA A 199 -4.22 16.70 9.41
CA ALA A 199 -3.84 16.10 10.68
C ALA A 199 -2.74 16.95 11.32
N ASP A 200 -2.80 17.08 12.65
CA ASP A 200 -1.75 17.77 13.42
C ASP A 200 -0.54 16.84 13.59
N SER A 201 0.17 16.62 12.48
CA SER A 201 1.34 15.75 12.40
C SER A 201 2.24 16.15 11.25
N ALA A 202 3.41 16.69 11.56
CA ALA A 202 4.44 16.98 10.56
C ALA A 202 4.98 15.70 9.89
N LEU A 203 5.01 14.57 10.62
CA LEU A 203 5.51 13.28 10.10
C LEU A 203 4.77 12.78 8.86
N PHE A 204 3.46 13.06 8.76
CA PHE A 204 2.62 12.56 7.66
C PHE A 204 2.10 13.66 6.73
N ALA A 205 2.57 14.90 6.87
CA ALA A 205 2.17 16.00 6.01
C ALA A 205 2.33 15.71 4.50
N PRO A 206 3.45 15.08 4.02
CA PRO A 206 3.62 14.78 2.60
C PRO A 206 2.61 13.78 2.02
N SER A 207 1.93 12.98 2.86
CA SER A 207 0.86 12.09 2.40
C SER A 207 -0.50 12.77 2.26
N GLY A 208 -0.63 14.04 2.63
CA GLY A 208 -1.92 14.71 2.69
C GLY A 208 -2.87 14.10 3.73
N THR A 209 -2.35 13.49 4.80
CA THR A 209 -3.17 12.90 5.86
C THR A 209 -3.98 13.97 6.59
N GLY A 210 -5.28 13.68 6.78
CA GLY A 210 -6.21 14.62 7.40
C GLY A 210 -7.44 13.96 8.01
N HIS A 211 -8.38 14.81 8.33
CA HIS A 211 -9.68 14.47 8.90
C HIS A 211 -10.78 15.00 7.99
N LEU A 212 -11.82 14.21 7.80
CA LEU A 212 -12.97 14.54 6.97
C LEU A 212 -14.21 14.63 7.86
N THR A 213 -14.92 15.73 7.78
CA THR A 213 -16.24 15.91 8.40
C THR A 213 -17.30 16.01 7.30
N LEU A 214 -18.36 15.27 7.47
CA LEU A 214 -19.52 15.21 6.60
C LEU A 214 -20.74 15.70 7.40
N ASP A 215 -21.29 16.84 7.02
CA ASP A 215 -22.42 17.47 7.69
C ASP A 215 -23.61 17.57 6.71
N ASP A 216 -24.51 16.61 6.81
CA ASP A 216 -25.68 16.46 5.90
C ASP A 216 -25.34 16.59 4.41
N VAL A 217 -24.24 15.97 3.99
CA VAL A 217 -23.79 15.99 2.59
C VAL A 217 -24.82 15.29 1.72
N ARG A 218 -25.44 16.03 0.80
CA ARG A 218 -26.48 15.54 -0.10
C ARG A 218 -25.92 15.24 -1.47
N LEU A 219 -26.16 14.03 -1.96
CA LEU A 219 -25.65 13.51 -3.23
C LEU A 219 -26.71 12.70 -3.95
N ASP A 220 -26.58 12.57 -5.25
CA ASP A 220 -27.39 11.67 -6.05
C ASP A 220 -26.99 10.20 -5.82
N ARG A 221 -27.86 9.27 -6.17
CA ARG A 221 -27.62 7.83 -6.01
C ARG A 221 -26.46 7.30 -6.86
N ASP A 222 -26.05 8.02 -7.90
CA ASP A 222 -24.89 7.71 -8.74
C ASP A 222 -23.55 7.75 -7.99
N HIS A 223 -23.55 8.35 -6.81
CA HIS A 223 -22.41 8.36 -5.89
C HIS A 223 -22.22 7.05 -5.11
N LEU A 224 -23.16 6.09 -5.18
CA LEU A 224 -22.97 4.76 -4.60
C LEU A 224 -21.91 3.97 -5.37
N VAL A 225 -20.93 3.42 -4.65
CA VAL A 225 -19.87 2.60 -5.22
C VAL A 225 -20.10 1.13 -4.87
N GLY A 226 -20.19 0.31 -5.90
CA GLY A 226 -20.50 -1.10 -5.76
C GLY A 226 -21.96 -1.37 -5.37
N ARG A 227 -22.20 -2.53 -4.76
CA ARG A 227 -23.54 -2.93 -4.31
C ARG A 227 -23.77 -2.44 -2.87
N THR A 228 -24.93 -1.83 -2.62
CA THR A 228 -25.38 -1.47 -1.26
C THR A 228 -25.34 -2.69 -0.34
N GLY A 229 -24.78 -2.54 0.85
CA GLY A 229 -24.58 -3.62 1.81
C GLY A 229 -23.32 -4.47 1.59
N PHE A 230 -22.53 -4.19 0.56
CA PHE A 230 -21.27 -4.88 0.28
C PHE A 230 -20.01 -4.07 0.64
N GLY A 231 -20.15 -3.01 1.43
CA GLY A 231 -19.03 -2.14 1.79
C GLY A 231 -17.93 -2.85 2.54
N LEU A 232 -18.23 -3.58 3.61
CA LEU A 232 -17.22 -4.34 4.37
C LEU A 232 -16.66 -5.54 3.60
N PRO A 233 -17.45 -6.38 2.91
CA PRO A 233 -16.89 -7.43 2.06
C PRO A 233 -15.94 -6.92 0.98
N LEU A 234 -16.27 -5.80 0.34
CA LEU A 234 -15.39 -5.17 -0.65
C LEU A 234 -14.10 -4.64 -0.01
N PHE A 235 -14.19 -4.03 1.17
CA PHE A 235 -13.02 -3.61 1.93
C PHE A 235 -12.14 -4.80 2.31
N ALA A 236 -12.72 -5.86 2.89
CA ALA A 236 -11.99 -7.05 3.31
C ALA A 236 -11.19 -7.69 2.15
N ARG A 237 -11.78 -7.69 0.95
CA ARG A 237 -11.12 -8.17 -0.25
C ARG A 237 -9.85 -7.38 -0.58
N HIS A 238 -9.90 -6.06 -0.51
CA HIS A 238 -8.81 -5.20 -0.96
C HIS A 238 -7.81 -4.83 0.13
N ILE A 239 -8.19 -4.92 1.42
CA ILE A 239 -7.23 -4.78 2.52
C ILE A 239 -6.17 -5.89 2.51
N ALA A 240 -6.49 -7.06 1.98
CA ALA A 240 -5.51 -8.12 1.77
C ALA A 240 -4.40 -7.66 0.80
N THR A 241 -4.75 -7.03 -0.30
CA THR A 241 -3.80 -6.44 -1.26
C THR A 241 -2.97 -5.32 -0.63
N GLU A 242 -3.57 -4.47 0.22
CA GLU A 242 -2.84 -3.41 0.95
C GLU A 242 -1.78 -4.00 1.89
N ARG A 243 -2.08 -5.11 2.54
CA ARG A 243 -1.14 -5.82 3.42
C ARG A 243 0.02 -6.43 2.63
N LEU A 244 -0.24 -6.99 1.44
CA LEU A 244 0.79 -7.45 0.53
C LEU A 244 1.67 -6.28 0.06
N ALA A 245 1.06 -5.18 -0.39
CA ALA A 245 1.76 -3.96 -0.78
C ALA A 245 2.66 -3.44 0.36
N GLY A 246 2.16 -3.42 1.60
CA GLY A 246 2.91 -3.04 2.78
C GLY A 246 4.11 -3.96 3.04
N ALA A 247 3.97 -5.28 2.87
CA ALA A 247 5.07 -6.22 3.04
C ALA A 247 6.16 -6.03 1.96
N GLN A 248 5.76 -5.91 0.69
CA GLN A 248 6.67 -5.67 -0.44
C GLN A 248 7.40 -4.32 -0.30
N TRP A 249 6.67 -3.26 0.05
CA TRP A 249 7.26 -1.95 0.35
C TRP A 249 8.18 -2.01 1.57
N GLY A 250 7.80 -2.71 2.64
CA GLY A 250 8.63 -2.92 3.82
C GLY A 250 9.99 -3.55 3.49
N VAL A 251 10.02 -4.52 2.57
CA VAL A 251 11.28 -5.09 2.04
C VAL A 251 12.11 -4.03 1.33
N ALA A 252 11.50 -3.22 0.44
CA ALA A 252 12.20 -2.16 -0.30
C ALA A 252 12.78 -1.10 0.64
N LEU A 253 12.00 -0.63 1.62
CA LEU A 253 12.43 0.32 2.66
C LEU A 253 13.60 -0.23 3.48
N CYS A 254 13.47 -1.46 4.00
CA CYS A 254 14.54 -2.09 4.78
C CYS A 254 15.82 -2.25 3.96
N ARG A 255 15.71 -2.66 2.70
CA ARG A 255 16.86 -2.77 1.78
C ARG A 255 17.56 -1.43 1.61
N ARG A 256 16.83 -0.34 1.38
CA ARG A 256 17.37 1.02 1.24
C ARG A 256 18.10 1.45 2.53
N VAL A 257 17.41 1.33 3.66
CA VAL A 257 17.96 1.71 4.98
C VAL A 257 19.21 0.89 5.33
N LEU A 258 19.23 -0.41 5.05
CA LEU A 258 20.40 -1.26 5.25
C LEU A 258 21.55 -0.86 4.33
N ALA A 259 21.31 -0.55 3.06
CA ALA A 259 22.34 -0.10 2.14
C ALA A 259 22.97 1.22 2.61
N ASP A 260 22.17 2.17 3.08
CA ASP A 260 22.64 3.44 3.62
C ASP A 260 23.44 3.23 4.92
N THR A 261 22.94 2.37 5.81
CA THR A 261 23.62 2.03 7.06
C THR A 261 24.96 1.33 6.79
N HIS A 262 25.02 0.40 5.85
CA HIS A 262 26.27 -0.26 5.47
C HIS A 262 27.29 0.77 4.96
N ARG A 263 26.88 1.69 4.06
CA ARG A 263 27.75 2.76 3.58
C ARG A 263 28.27 3.67 4.70
N HIS A 264 27.41 3.98 5.69
CA HIS A 264 27.82 4.74 6.87
C HIS A 264 28.85 3.98 7.68
N LEU A 265 28.61 2.73 8.03
CA LEU A 265 29.48 1.90 8.86
C LEU A 265 30.89 1.68 8.25
N THR A 266 30.94 1.47 6.91
CA THR A 266 32.21 1.27 6.18
C THR A 266 33.01 2.54 5.97
N ARG A 267 32.44 3.72 6.24
CA ARG A 267 33.12 5.02 6.11
C ARG A 267 33.42 5.67 7.47
N ARG A 268 32.72 5.28 8.52
CA ARG A 268 32.84 5.88 9.85
C ARG A 268 34.11 5.37 10.53
N PRO A 269 35.14 6.23 10.80
CA PRO A 269 36.37 5.81 11.46
C PRO A 269 36.14 5.30 12.89
N HIS A 270 36.85 4.25 13.26
CA HIS A 270 36.89 3.72 14.62
C HIS A 270 38.25 3.04 14.86
N GLY A 271 39.07 3.58 15.78
CA GLY A 271 40.44 3.12 15.97
C GLY A 271 41.26 3.24 14.67
N ASP A 272 41.94 2.16 14.30
CA ASP A 272 42.72 2.06 13.06
C ASP A 272 41.88 1.60 11.84
N GLY A 273 40.58 1.41 12.01
CA GLY A 273 39.67 0.94 10.97
C GLY A 273 38.36 1.72 10.94
N THR A 274 37.26 1.01 10.73
CA THR A 274 35.89 1.56 10.63
C THR A 274 34.94 0.89 11.63
N LEU A 275 33.73 1.44 11.81
CA LEU A 275 32.72 0.77 12.61
C LEU A 275 32.35 -0.62 12.06
N TRP A 276 32.48 -0.83 10.75
CA TRP A 276 32.22 -2.13 10.12
C TRP A 276 33.19 -3.24 10.54
N ASP A 277 34.36 -2.91 11.00
CA ASP A 277 35.38 -3.88 11.44
C ASP A 277 35.08 -4.48 12.81
N LEU A 278 34.06 -3.95 13.52
CA LEU A 278 33.60 -4.44 14.82
C LEU A 278 32.64 -5.63 14.66
N ASP A 279 32.98 -6.80 15.19
CA ASP A 279 32.13 -7.99 15.12
C ASP A 279 30.70 -7.80 15.64
N PRO A 280 30.42 -7.13 16.78
CA PRO A 280 29.06 -6.88 17.23
C PRO A 280 28.23 -6.04 16.26
N VAL A 281 28.87 -5.10 15.53
CA VAL A 281 28.20 -4.27 14.50
C VAL A 281 27.80 -5.14 13.32
N ARG A 282 28.73 -5.96 12.81
CA ARG A 282 28.50 -6.90 11.71
C ARG A 282 27.41 -7.92 12.03
N GLN A 283 27.44 -8.49 13.24
CA GLN A 283 26.44 -9.46 13.69
C GLN A 283 25.03 -8.85 13.77
N ARG A 284 24.91 -7.63 14.33
CA ARG A 284 23.62 -6.91 14.37
C ARG A 284 23.10 -6.60 12.98
N PHE A 285 23.97 -6.15 12.09
CA PHE A 285 23.61 -5.88 10.69
C PHE A 285 23.18 -7.17 9.97
N ALA A 286 23.91 -8.27 10.14
CA ALA A 286 23.58 -9.57 9.55
C ALA A 286 22.23 -10.10 10.03
N ALA A 287 21.88 -9.94 11.32
CA ALA A 287 20.58 -10.31 11.85
C ALA A 287 19.44 -9.53 11.14
N CYS A 288 19.64 -8.26 10.84
CA CYS A 288 18.69 -7.48 10.05
C CYS A 288 18.53 -8.02 8.61
N LEU A 289 19.63 -8.38 7.95
CA LEU A 289 19.58 -8.97 6.61
C LEU A 289 18.79 -10.29 6.59
N VAL A 290 18.96 -11.15 7.60
CA VAL A 290 18.19 -12.41 7.72
C VAL A 290 16.70 -12.10 7.80
N ARG A 291 16.28 -11.20 8.69
CA ARG A 291 14.85 -10.84 8.84
C ARG A 291 14.22 -10.25 7.57
N VAL A 292 14.96 -9.40 6.85
CA VAL A 292 14.46 -8.86 5.58
C VAL A 292 14.32 -9.96 4.53
N ARG A 293 15.24 -10.94 4.52
CA ARG A 293 15.18 -12.09 3.64
C ARG A 293 13.98 -12.99 3.95
N GLU A 294 13.69 -13.22 5.23
CA GLU A 294 12.49 -13.94 5.68
C GLU A 294 11.20 -13.24 5.23
N LEU A 295 11.09 -11.92 5.43
CA LEU A 295 9.94 -11.16 4.97
C LEU A 295 9.80 -11.19 3.43
N HIS A 296 10.89 -11.07 2.70
CA HIS A 296 10.90 -11.14 1.25
C HIS A 296 10.40 -12.51 0.75
N ALA A 297 10.90 -13.60 1.35
CA ALA A 297 10.47 -14.96 1.00
C ALA A 297 8.98 -15.18 1.29
N LEU A 298 8.49 -14.73 2.46
CA LEU A 298 7.08 -14.81 2.83
C LEU A 298 6.20 -13.98 1.88
N ALA A 299 6.64 -12.77 1.51
CA ALA A 299 5.90 -11.92 0.58
C ALA A 299 5.79 -12.55 -0.82
N ALA A 300 6.86 -13.20 -1.29
CA ALA A 300 6.87 -13.92 -2.57
C ALA A 300 5.94 -15.15 -2.53
N ASP A 301 6.00 -15.94 -1.45
CA ASP A 301 5.17 -17.14 -1.28
C ASP A 301 3.68 -16.81 -1.21
N CYS A 302 3.31 -15.73 -0.50
CA CYS A 302 1.92 -15.32 -0.33
C CYS A 302 1.36 -14.47 -1.48
N ALA A 303 2.18 -14.00 -2.43
CA ALA A 303 1.77 -13.01 -3.43
C ALA A 303 0.55 -13.43 -4.24
N ASP A 304 0.55 -14.64 -4.81
CA ASP A 304 -0.56 -15.16 -5.61
C ASP A 304 -1.78 -15.51 -4.75
N ALA A 305 -1.58 -16.04 -3.54
CA ALA A 305 -2.67 -16.31 -2.62
C ALA A 305 -3.46 -15.03 -2.30
N VAL A 306 -2.75 -13.96 -2.03
CA VAL A 306 -3.37 -12.66 -1.71
C VAL A 306 -3.94 -11.99 -2.96
N ALA A 307 -3.17 -11.89 -4.05
CA ALA A 307 -3.57 -11.12 -5.22
C ALA A 307 -4.69 -11.78 -6.04
N LEU A 308 -4.72 -13.13 -6.09
CA LEU A 308 -5.70 -13.89 -6.87
C LEU A 308 -6.88 -14.38 -6.04
N ARG A 309 -6.59 -14.90 -4.85
CA ARG A 309 -7.60 -15.55 -3.99
C ARG A 309 -8.10 -14.66 -2.87
N HIS A 310 -7.47 -13.48 -2.68
CA HIS A 310 -7.74 -12.54 -1.57
C HIS A 310 -7.63 -13.21 -0.19
N ASP A 311 -6.63 -14.07 -0.03
CA ASP A 311 -6.39 -14.84 1.17
C ASP A 311 -6.13 -13.91 2.36
N ALA A 312 -7.10 -13.86 3.27
CA ALA A 312 -7.06 -12.99 4.44
C ALA A 312 -6.03 -13.44 5.47
N THR A 313 -5.79 -14.76 5.60
CA THR A 313 -4.85 -15.35 6.56
C THR A 313 -3.41 -15.08 6.11
N ALA A 314 -3.09 -15.37 4.84
CA ALA A 314 -1.79 -15.03 4.26
C ALA A 314 -1.51 -13.51 4.37
N ALA A 315 -2.51 -12.67 4.08
CA ALA A 315 -2.39 -11.23 4.22
C ALA A 315 -2.20 -10.77 5.67
N ALA A 316 -2.82 -11.44 6.65
CA ALA A 316 -2.62 -11.16 8.07
C ALA A 316 -1.19 -11.52 8.51
N ALA A 317 -0.71 -12.70 8.13
CA ALA A 317 0.67 -13.11 8.41
C ALA A 317 1.70 -12.13 7.80
N LEU A 318 1.49 -11.69 6.55
CA LEU A 318 2.32 -10.67 5.89
C LEU A 318 2.34 -9.35 6.65
N LYS A 319 1.17 -8.87 7.10
CA LYS A 319 1.05 -7.62 7.86
C LYS A 319 1.82 -7.68 9.17
N ALA A 320 1.67 -8.76 9.94
CA ALA A 320 2.38 -8.96 11.20
C ALA A 320 3.90 -9.06 10.99
N ALA A 321 4.34 -9.85 9.99
CA ALA A 321 5.74 -10.00 9.65
C ALA A 321 6.37 -8.68 9.18
N ALA A 322 5.66 -7.90 8.35
CA ALA A 322 6.15 -6.61 7.85
C ALA A 322 6.34 -5.61 9.00
N GLY A 323 5.34 -5.43 9.87
CA GLY A 323 5.41 -4.54 11.03
C GLY A 323 6.59 -4.90 11.95
N SER A 324 6.70 -6.17 12.34
CA SER A 324 7.79 -6.67 13.19
C SER A 324 9.17 -6.48 12.55
N THR A 325 9.33 -6.84 11.26
CA THR A 325 10.61 -6.75 10.55
C THR A 325 11.04 -5.30 10.38
N VAL A 326 10.16 -4.43 9.88
CA VAL A 326 10.48 -3.01 9.65
C VAL A 326 10.86 -2.33 10.96
N ASN A 327 10.07 -2.52 12.02
CA ASN A 327 10.37 -1.95 13.33
C ASN A 327 11.73 -2.42 13.87
N HIS A 328 12.04 -3.71 13.77
CA HIS A 328 13.31 -4.26 14.22
C HIS A 328 14.50 -3.68 13.43
N VAL A 329 14.43 -3.71 12.09
CA VAL A 329 15.51 -3.24 11.22
C VAL A 329 15.79 -1.76 11.42
N LEU A 330 14.76 -0.93 11.47
CA LEU A 330 14.93 0.52 11.65
C LEU A 330 15.43 0.88 13.06
N ALA A 331 15.00 0.14 14.08
CA ALA A 331 15.55 0.33 15.43
C ALA A 331 17.04 -0.04 15.50
N ALA A 332 17.43 -1.15 14.91
CA ALA A 332 18.83 -1.60 14.88
C ALA A 332 19.71 -0.63 14.08
N CYS A 333 19.26 -0.22 12.88
CA CYS A 333 19.96 0.76 12.05
C CYS A 333 20.06 2.11 12.76
N GLY A 334 18.97 2.60 13.37
CA GLY A 334 18.96 3.86 14.11
C GLY A 334 19.99 3.89 15.25
N GLN A 335 20.23 2.74 15.91
CA GLN A 335 21.28 2.61 16.92
C GLN A 335 22.67 2.61 16.30
N LEU A 336 22.86 1.96 15.15
CA LEU A 336 24.14 1.90 14.44
C LEU A 336 24.59 3.26 13.88
N TRP A 337 23.66 4.16 13.59
CA TRP A 337 23.95 5.53 13.16
C TRP A 337 24.37 6.46 14.32
N GLY A 338 24.04 6.10 15.57
CA GLY A 338 24.33 6.92 16.75
C GLY A 338 23.68 8.32 16.65
N ALA A 339 24.42 9.36 17.10
CA ALA A 339 23.92 10.74 17.10
C ALA A 339 23.65 11.30 15.70
N GLU A 340 24.37 10.86 14.68
CA GLU A 340 24.17 11.32 13.29
C GLU A 340 22.79 10.92 12.75
N GLY A 341 22.19 9.88 13.32
CA GLY A 341 20.84 9.46 12.99
C GLY A 341 19.73 10.47 13.33
N PHE A 342 20.00 11.47 14.18
CA PHE A 342 19.05 12.52 14.59
C PHE A 342 19.08 13.76 13.69
N THR A 343 19.90 13.77 12.64
CA THR A 343 19.85 14.86 11.65
C THR A 343 18.49 14.93 10.97
N ILE A 344 18.11 16.10 10.46
CA ILE A 344 16.83 16.28 9.70
C ILE A 344 16.85 15.34 8.49
N GLY A 345 15.78 14.58 8.30
CA GLY A 345 15.70 13.52 7.29
C GLY A 345 16.48 12.25 7.63
N GLY A 346 17.11 12.19 8.82
CA GLY A 346 17.90 11.06 9.27
C GLY A 346 17.07 9.84 9.66
N ILE A 347 17.79 8.76 10.01
CA ILE A 347 17.16 7.45 10.27
C ILE A 347 16.12 7.47 11.41
N GLN A 348 16.25 8.36 12.41
CA GLN A 348 15.27 8.44 13.51
C GLN A 348 13.95 9.02 13.03
N GLU A 349 13.94 9.96 12.09
CA GLU A 349 12.71 10.44 11.45
C GLU A 349 12.09 9.35 10.57
N VAL A 350 12.89 8.67 9.75
CA VAL A 350 12.46 7.51 8.94
C VAL A 350 11.85 6.43 9.84
N ARG A 351 12.46 6.15 10.99
CA ARG A 351 11.94 5.19 11.97
C ARG A 351 10.59 5.62 12.55
N ALA A 352 10.43 6.90 12.90
CA ALA A 352 9.17 7.42 13.42
C ALA A 352 8.05 7.31 12.38
N GLN A 353 8.33 7.63 11.11
CA GLN A 353 7.39 7.47 10.02
C GLN A 353 7.04 5.99 9.77
N ALA A 354 8.04 5.11 9.82
CA ALA A 354 7.87 3.68 9.55
C ALA A 354 7.08 2.90 10.62
N ALA A 355 6.82 3.50 11.80
CA ALA A 355 5.91 2.91 12.78
C ALA A 355 4.52 2.62 12.19
N LEU A 356 4.14 3.29 11.09
CA LEU A 356 2.90 3.02 10.35
C LEU A 356 2.76 1.55 9.90
N PHE A 357 3.87 0.84 9.66
CA PHE A 357 3.82 -0.55 9.19
C PHE A 357 3.21 -1.50 10.22
N ASP A 358 3.19 -1.13 11.48
CA ASP A 358 2.55 -1.92 12.55
C ASP A 358 1.13 -1.41 12.90
N ILE A 359 0.79 -0.20 12.50
CA ILE A 359 -0.47 0.48 12.83
C ILE A 359 -1.45 0.48 11.65
N GLY A 360 -1.02 0.95 10.47
CA GLY A 360 -1.84 1.09 9.28
C GLY A 360 -2.25 -0.27 8.69
N GLY A 361 -3.47 -0.41 8.16
CA GLY A 361 -3.99 -1.68 7.64
C GLY A 361 -4.41 -2.69 8.72
N GLY A 362 -4.55 -2.24 9.98
CA GLY A 362 -4.90 -3.01 11.19
C GLY A 362 -3.74 -3.10 12.17
N ALA A 363 -4.01 -2.85 13.46
CA ALA A 363 -3.02 -2.96 14.52
C ALA A 363 -2.45 -4.38 14.61
N GLY A 364 -1.13 -4.50 14.82
CA GLY A 364 -0.41 -5.78 14.80
C GLY A 364 -1.04 -6.83 15.71
N GLU A 365 -1.45 -6.46 16.92
CA GLU A 365 -2.07 -7.37 17.90
C GLU A 365 -3.40 -7.94 17.40
N VAL A 366 -4.24 -7.12 16.75
CA VAL A 366 -5.53 -7.56 16.21
C VAL A 366 -5.32 -8.49 15.02
N VAL A 367 -4.34 -8.20 14.19
CA VAL A 367 -4.00 -9.02 13.02
C VAL A 367 -3.41 -10.38 13.46
N LEU A 368 -2.58 -10.40 14.50
CA LEU A 368 -2.07 -11.65 15.08
C LEU A 368 -3.19 -12.53 15.66
N GLY A 369 -4.25 -11.93 16.22
CA GLY A 369 -5.45 -12.66 16.61
C GLY A 369 -6.07 -13.43 15.45
N ALA A 370 -6.20 -12.78 14.28
CA ALA A 370 -6.73 -13.43 13.08
C ALA A 370 -5.84 -14.60 12.58
N VAL A 371 -4.52 -14.49 12.74
CA VAL A 371 -3.60 -15.62 12.45
C VAL A 371 -3.81 -16.77 13.45
N ALA A 372 -3.96 -16.45 14.74
CA ALA A 372 -4.18 -17.46 15.77
C ALA A 372 -5.51 -18.22 15.59
N ASP A 373 -6.55 -17.56 15.10
CA ASP A 373 -7.85 -18.17 14.80
C ASP A 373 -7.77 -19.26 13.71
N THR A 374 -6.67 -19.30 12.94
CA THR A 374 -6.43 -20.29 11.88
C THR A 374 -5.28 -21.24 12.20
N ALA A 375 -4.91 -21.37 13.49
CA ALA A 375 -3.70 -22.07 13.93
C ALA A 375 -3.62 -23.53 13.45
N GLU A 376 -4.72 -24.31 13.50
CA GLU A 376 -4.72 -25.72 13.05
C GLU A 376 -4.37 -25.80 11.56
N ALA A 377 -5.05 -25.03 10.72
CA ALA A 377 -4.81 -25.01 9.29
C ALA A 377 -3.39 -24.49 8.94
N ALA A 378 -2.90 -23.50 9.69
CA ALA A 378 -1.55 -22.98 9.52
C ALA A 378 -0.47 -24.02 9.87
N LEU A 379 -0.68 -24.82 10.94
CA LEU A 379 0.23 -25.90 11.33
C LEU A 379 0.25 -27.02 10.28
N ASP A 380 -0.91 -27.40 9.76
CA ASP A 380 -1.00 -28.40 8.67
C ASP A 380 -0.28 -27.92 7.40
N GLY A 381 -0.36 -26.63 7.09
CA GLY A 381 0.34 -26.02 5.95
C GLY A 381 1.87 -26.06 6.06
N LEU A 382 2.43 -26.05 7.27
CA LEU A 382 3.89 -26.15 7.48
C LEU A 382 4.45 -27.54 7.17
N VAL A 383 3.61 -28.57 7.16
CA VAL A 383 4.02 -29.97 6.88
C VAL A 383 4.04 -30.24 5.37
N ARG A 384 3.33 -29.46 4.57
CA ARG A 384 3.22 -29.63 3.11
C ARG A 384 3.72 -28.39 2.38
N PRO A 385 4.93 -28.41 1.75
CA PRO A 385 5.39 -27.29 0.95
C PRO A 385 4.37 -26.99 -0.18
N GLY A 386 3.86 -25.76 -0.24
CA GLY A 386 2.96 -25.28 -1.28
C GLY A 386 1.46 -25.27 -0.95
N THR A 387 1.07 -25.61 0.27
CA THR A 387 -0.32 -25.45 0.74
C THR A 387 -0.35 -24.67 2.04
N LEU A 388 -0.34 -23.35 1.95
CA LEU A 388 -1.02 -22.56 2.98
C LEU A 388 -2.51 -22.68 2.68
N PRO A 389 -3.35 -22.95 3.66
CA PRO A 389 -4.79 -23.16 3.48
C PRO A 389 -5.52 -21.95 2.95
#